data_7995d0b8c8064990e8818a132fd94920
#
_entry.id   7995d0b8c8064990e8818a132fd94920
#
_cell.length_a   1.000
_cell.length_b   1.000
_cell.length_c   1.000
_cell.angle_alpha   90.00
_cell.angle_beta   90.00
_cell.angle_gamma   90.00
#
_symmetry.space_group_name_H-M   'P 1'
#
loop_
_entity.id
_entity.type
_entity.pdbx_description
1 polymer ?
#
loop_
_entity_poly.entity_id
_entity_poly.type
_entity_poly.pdbx_seq_one_letter_code
_entity_poly.pdbx_strand_id
1 'polypeptide(L)'
;MKNYGTNNSPAAQKKASVKKVVIEDGITSIGDYAFFDCSSLTSIEIPEGVTSIGDYAFGYCSSLASIEIPSSVTSIGNYAFYNCTGLTNITISKSVASVGESAFSGCDNLTEVLLEGGSTLTSENFGEVANKVVTRWNEDNLTWTLAVDGTMTISGSGAMKGYSWYSGSPAAQKKDNVKKVVIEDGVTSIGDNAFYDYTGLESIEIPSGVTSIGDFAFFDCTSLTNITIPESVTSIGDAAFSDCTGLESIEIPSNVTSI
;
A
#
# COMPACT_ATOMS: atom_id res chain seq x y z
N MET A 1 -14.99 22.93 7.38
CA MET A 1 -14.52 24.09 8.19
C MET A 1 -14.24 25.29 7.30
N LYS A 2 -14.17 26.50 7.87
CA LYS A 2 -13.72 27.68 7.11
C LYS A 2 -12.23 27.58 6.82
N ASN A 3 -11.79 28.19 5.71
CA ASN A 3 -10.38 28.44 5.47
C ASN A 3 -9.90 29.57 6.38
N TYR A 4 -8.74 29.40 6.98
CA TYR A 4 -8.14 30.36 7.91
C TYR A 4 -6.80 30.83 7.35
N GLY A 5 -6.39 32.03 7.71
CA GLY A 5 -4.98 32.41 7.58
C GLY A 5 -4.16 31.82 8.73
N THR A 6 -2.83 31.84 8.59
CA THR A 6 -1.86 31.16 9.45
C THR A 6 -2.04 31.29 10.97
N ASN A 7 -2.75 32.30 11.45
CA ASN A 7 -2.93 32.56 12.89
C ASN A 7 -4.39 32.75 13.31
N ASN A 8 -5.36 32.50 12.45
CA ASN A 8 -6.75 32.88 12.66
C ASN A 8 -7.70 31.74 12.99
N SER A 9 -7.27 30.48 12.94
CA SER A 9 -8.12 29.37 13.36
C SER A 9 -8.28 29.36 14.89
N PRO A 10 -9.40 28.89 15.43
CA PRO A 10 -9.55 28.74 16.89
C PRO A 10 -8.48 27.84 17.51
N ALA A 11 -8.01 26.83 16.79
CA ALA A 11 -6.93 25.94 17.23
C ALA A 11 -5.56 26.66 17.20
N ALA A 12 -5.29 27.50 16.20
CA ALA A 12 -4.05 28.26 16.09
C ALA A 12 -3.85 29.27 17.23
N GLN A 13 -4.93 29.76 17.82
CA GLN A 13 -4.86 30.65 18.99
C GLN A 13 -4.41 29.95 20.28
N LYS A 14 -4.51 28.61 20.30
CA LYS A 14 -4.15 27.72 21.42
C LYS A 14 -3.13 26.65 21.01
N LYS A 15 -2.41 26.86 19.93
CA LYS A 15 -1.55 25.89 19.27
C LYS A 15 -0.57 25.14 20.19
N ALA A 16 -0.04 25.83 21.18
CA ALA A 16 0.92 25.26 22.14
C ALA A 16 0.25 24.44 23.28
N SER A 17 -1.08 24.36 23.33
CA SER A 17 -1.80 23.70 24.43
C SER A 17 -2.80 22.65 23.97
N VAL A 18 -3.19 22.64 22.70
CA VAL A 18 -4.13 21.66 22.14
C VAL A 18 -3.40 20.33 21.89
N LYS A 19 -3.77 19.31 22.65
CA LYS A 19 -3.19 17.96 22.53
C LYS A 19 -4.07 16.99 21.76
N LYS A 20 -5.39 17.12 21.90
CA LYS A 20 -6.36 16.29 21.20
C LYS A 20 -7.43 17.16 20.57
N VAL A 21 -7.86 16.80 19.37
CA VAL A 21 -9.00 17.37 18.66
C VAL A 21 -9.97 16.24 18.33
N VAL A 22 -11.24 16.47 18.57
CA VAL A 22 -12.33 15.64 18.11
C VAL A 22 -13.20 16.50 17.20
N ILE A 23 -13.39 16.09 15.97
CA ILE A 23 -14.28 16.76 15.01
C ILE A 23 -15.59 15.99 15.04
N GLU A 24 -16.68 16.67 15.38
CA GLU A 24 -18.01 16.06 15.43
C GLU A 24 -18.59 15.86 14.03
N ASP A 25 -19.55 14.97 13.93
CA ASP A 25 -20.29 14.71 12.71
C ASP A 25 -20.95 15.98 12.12
N GLY A 26 -21.13 15.98 10.79
CA GLY A 26 -21.69 17.11 10.05
C GLY A 26 -20.63 18.08 9.51
N ILE A 27 -19.35 17.90 9.87
CA ILE A 27 -18.26 18.62 9.24
C ILE A 27 -17.87 17.89 7.94
N THR A 28 -17.88 18.61 6.82
CA THR A 28 -17.62 18.03 5.48
C THR A 28 -16.23 18.35 4.93
N SER A 29 -15.48 19.25 5.55
CA SER A 29 -14.13 19.60 5.14
C SER A 29 -13.30 20.14 6.29
N ILE A 30 -11.99 19.86 6.27
CA ILE A 30 -10.99 20.56 7.08
C ILE A 30 -10.42 21.66 6.18
N GLY A 31 -10.65 22.91 6.57
CA GLY A 31 -10.23 24.08 5.77
C GLY A 31 -8.72 24.34 5.83
N ASP A 32 -8.26 25.25 4.97
CA ASP A 32 -6.87 25.66 4.93
C ASP A 32 -6.42 26.21 6.29
N TYR A 33 -5.22 25.86 6.71
CA TYR A 33 -4.60 26.26 7.98
C TYR A 33 -5.42 25.94 9.24
N ALA A 34 -6.40 25.03 9.17
CA ALA A 34 -7.32 24.78 10.29
C ALA A 34 -6.61 24.44 11.61
N PHE A 35 -5.53 23.65 11.53
CA PHE A 35 -4.70 23.24 12.68
C PHE A 35 -3.23 23.61 12.48
N PHE A 36 -2.95 24.63 11.67
CA PHE A 36 -1.58 25.06 11.40
C PHE A 36 -0.82 25.42 12.69
N ASP A 37 0.40 24.88 12.82
CA ASP A 37 1.31 25.10 13.94
C ASP A 37 0.74 24.64 15.31
N CYS A 38 -0.19 23.67 15.29
CA CYS A 38 -0.64 22.99 16.51
C CYS A 38 0.44 22.00 16.98
N SER A 39 1.60 22.51 17.37
CA SER A 39 2.80 21.73 17.66
C SER A 39 2.67 20.75 18.82
N SER A 40 1.69 20.95 19.72
CA SER A 40 1.38 20.01 20.81
C SER A 40 0.30 18.99 20.47
N LEU A 41 -0.29 19.02 19.27
CA LEU A 41 -1.35 18.11 18.85
C LEU A 41 -0.77 16.70 18.67
N THR A 42 -1.23 15.76 19.48
CA THR A 42 -0.79 14.35 19.45
C THR A 42 -1.78 13.45 18.74
N SER A 43 -3.07 13.82 18.73
CA SER A 43 -4.12 13.03 18.07
C SER A 43 -5.26 13.89 17.58
N ILE A 44 -5.90 13.44 16.49
CA ILE A 44 -7.11 14.03 15.96
C ILE A 44 -8.04 12.91 15.47
N GLU A 45 -9.33 13.04 15.78
CA GLU A 45 -10.39 12.17 15.28
C GLU A 45 -11.15 12.94 14.18
N ILE A 46 -11.09 12.41 12.95
CA ILE A 46 -11.75 12.98 11.77
C ILE A 46 -12.95 12.09 11.45
N PRO A 47 -14.21 12.61 11.44
CA PRO A 47 -15.38 11.78 11.18
C PRO A 47 -15.51 11.39 9.71
N GLU A 48 -16.23 10.27 9.48
CA GLU A 48 -16.65 9.84 8.15
C GLU A 48 -17.63 10.86 7.55
N GLY A 49 -17.42 11.69 6.78
CA GLY A 49 -18.22 12.79 6.22
C GLY A 49 -17.32 13.94 5.77
N VAL A 50 -16.07 13.94 6.26
CA VAL A 50 -15.06 14.88 5.78
C VAL A 50 -14.57 14.39 4.42
N THR A 51 -14.73 15.22 3.40
CA THR A 51 -14.38 14.88 2.01
C THR A 51 -13.07 15.51 1.54
N SER A 52 -12.55 16.51 2.27
CA SER A 52 -11.31 17.18 1.89
C SER A 52 -10.52 17.71 3.08
N ILE A 53 -9.20 17.69 2.94
CA ILE A 53 -8.23 18.32 3.84
C ILE A 53 -7.57 19.44 3.04
N GLY A 54 -7.63 20.69 3.56
CA GLY A 54 -7.15 21.90 2.88
C GLY A 54 -5.65 22.10 2.94
N ASP A 55 -5.21 23.19 2.32
CA ASP A 55 -3.79 23.57 2.28
C ASP A 55 -3.28 23.92 3.69
N TYR A 56 -2.08 23.40 4.02
CA TYR A 56 -1.46 23.61 5.34
C TYR A 56 -2.35 23.22 6.54
N ALA A 57 -3.37 22.42 6.34
CA ALA A 57 -4.37 22.12 7.39
C ALA A 57 -3.73 21.62 8.69
N PHE A 58 -2.68 20.83 8.62
CA PHE A 58 -1.89 20.29 9.72
C PHE A 58 -0.40 20.70 9.67
N GLY A 59 -0.06 21.69 8.85
CA GLY A 59 1.33 22.13 8.74
C GLY A 59 1.92 22.48 10.12
N TYR A 60 3.15 21.99 10.39
CA TYR A 60 3.87 22.16 11.66
C TYR A 60 3.23 21.49 12.90
N CYS A 61 2.37 20.51 12.74
CA CYS A 61 1.87 19.65 13.83
C CYS A 61 2.96 18.65 14.26
N SER A 62 4.05 19.14 14.84
CA SER A 62 5.28 18.37 15.10
C SER A 62 5.15 17.23 16.12
N SER A 63 4.09 17.22 16.94
CA SER A 63 3.81 16.12 17.90
C SER A 63 2.82 15.09 17.36
N LEU A 64 2.26 15.29 16.15
CA LEU A 64 1.29 14.37 15.56
C LEU A 64 2.01 13.11 15.06
N ALA A 65 1.91 12.02 15.81
CA ALA A 65 2.63 10.78 15.51
C ALA A 65 1.94 9.92 14.45
N SER A 66 0.60 9.98 14.40
CA SER A 66 -0.22 9.27 13.42
C SER A 66 -1.52 10.03 13.18
N ILE A 67 -2.12 9.81 12.02
CA ILE A 67 -3.43 10.32 11.67
C ILE A 67 -4.15 9.29 10.80
N GLU A 68 -5.41 9.04 11.10
CA GLU A 68 -6.30 8.24 10.28
C GLU A 68 -7.07 9.14 9.32
N ILE A 69 -6.93 8.89 8.03
CA ILE A 69 -7.64 9.60 6.98
C ILE A 69 -8.91 8.81 6.64
N PRO A 70 -10.12 9.34 6.93
CA PRO A 70 -11.37 8.63 6.67
C PRO A 70 -11.54 8.25 5.20
N SER A 71 -12.29 7.18 4.97
CA SER A 71 -12.59 6.69 3.62
C SER A 71 -13.43 7.66 2.77
N SER A 72 -14.05 8.65 3.39
CA SER A 72 -14.77 9.74 2.72
C SER A 72 -13.88 10.81 2.09
N VAL A 73 -12.61 10.90 2.50
CA VAL A 73 -11.68 11.93 1.99
C VAL A 73 -11.29 11.61 0.55
N THR A 74 -11.47 12.59 -0.34
CA THR A 74 -11.17 12.49 -1.77
C THR A 74 -9.96 13.34 -2.18
N SER A 75 -9.56 14.32 -1.36
CA SER A 75 -8.44 15.20 -1.67
C SER A 75 -7.69 15.67 -0.42
N ILE A 76 -6.37 15.77 -0.56
CA ILE A 76 -5.45 16.34 0.42
C ILE A 76 -4.75 17.53 -0.26
N GLY A 77 -4.77 18.69 0.40
CA GLY A 77 -4.25 19.97 -0.13
C GLY A 77 -2.73 20.06 -0.13
N ASN A 78 -2.23 21.18 -0.70
CA ASN A 78 -0.80 21.48 -0.73
C ASN A 78 -0.28 21.67 0.70
N TYR A 79 0.91 21.14 0.99
CA TYR A 79 1.55 21.29 2.30
C TYR A 79 0.67 20.85 3.49
N ALA A 80 -0.33 20.04 3.27
CA ALA A 80 -1.34 19.70 4.30
C ALA A 80 -0.72 19.17 5.59
N PHE A 81 0.38 18.43 5.51
CA PHE A 81 1.15 17.86 6.63
C PHE A 81 2.61 18.35 6.64
N TYR A 82 2.86 19.53 6.07
CA TYR A 82 4.21 20.09 6.00
C TYR A 82 4.86 20.20 7.38
N ASN A 83 6.10 19.71 7.51
CA ASN A 83 6.86 19.71 8.78
C ASN A 83 6.12 19.02 9.96
N CYS A 84 5.31 18.02 9.69
CA CYS A 84 4.81 17.10 10.73
C CYS A 84 5.91 16.13 11.14
N THR A 85 6.94 16.63 11.83
CA THR A 85 8.15 15.84 12.14
C THR A 85 7.90 14.66 13.07
N GLY A 86 6.79 14.64 13.81
CA GLY A 86 6.38 13.50 14.64
C GLY A 86 5.72 12.35 13.87
N LEU A 87 5.26 12.61 12.62
CA LEU A 87 4.49 11.64 11.85
C LEU A 87 5.38 10.47 11.39
N THR A 88 5.04 9.25 11.81
CA THR A 88 5.82 8.04 11.50
C THR A 88 5.22 7.20 10.40
N ASN A 89 3.90 7.20 10.28
CA ASN A 89 3.18 6.48 9.23
C ASN A 89 1.86 7.19 8.93
N ILE A 90 1.34 6.97 7.72
CA ILE A 90 0.02 7.45 7.30
C ILE A 90 -0.59 6.45 6.34
N THR A 91 -1.89 6.18 6.51
CA THR A 91 -2.68 5.40 5.57
C THR A 91 -3.53 6.32 4.71
N ILE A 92 -3.42 6.17 3.41
CA ILE A 92 -4.18 6.93 2.41
C ILE A 92 -5.21 5.98 1.78
N SER A 93 -6.47 6.26 2.04
CA SER A 93 -7.59 5.49 1.48
C SER A 93 -7.59 5.56 -0.05
N LYS A 94 -8.06 4.49 -0.69
CA LYS A 94 -8.26 4.45 -2.15
C LYS A 94 -9.23 5.50 -2.70
N SER A 95 -10.04 6.12 -1.85
CA SER A 95 -10.94 7.24 -2.20
C SER A 95 -10.19 8.54 -2.51
N VAL A 96 -8.97 8.70 -1.97
CA VAL A 96 -8.16 9.90 -2.22
C VAL A 96 -7.68 9.89 -3.66
N ALA A 97 -8.20 10.81 -4.46
CA ALA A 97 -7.87 10.96 -5.87
C ALA A 97 -6.72 11.96 -6.11
N SER A 98 -6.43 12.84 -5.15
CA SER A 98 -5.35 13.83 -5.28
C SER A 98 -4.66 14.13 -3.96
N VAL A 99 -3.33 14.26 -4.04
CA VAL A 99 -2.46 14.76 -2.98
C VAL A 99 -1.74 15.98 -3.52
N GLY A 100 -1.82 17.08 -2.80
CA GLY A 100 -1.26 18.36 -3.19
C GLY A 100 0.27 18.38 -3.13
N GLU A 101 0.83 19.41 -3.74
CA GLU A 101 2.28 19.62 -3.79
C GLU A 101 2.86 19.67 -2.35
N SER A 102 3.98 18.95 -2.16
CA SER A 102 4.73 18.96 -0.89
C SER A 102 3.89 18.66 0.36
N ALA A 103 2.80 17.90 0.20
CA ALA A 103 1.86 17.63 1.29
C ALA A 103 2.54 17.02 2.53
N PHE A 104 3.61 16.24 2.34
CA PHE A 104 4.38 15.56 3.40
C PHE A 104 5.84 16.01 3.48
N SER A 105 6.21 17.12 2.85
CA SER A 105 7.58 17.63 2.91
C SER A 105 7.96 18.00 4.36
N GLY A 106 9.17 17.64 4.78
CA GLY A 106 9.65 17.82 6.16
C GLY A 106 9.06 16.85 7.19
N CYS A 107 8.36 15.78 6.75
CA CYS A 107 7.97 14.68 7.62
C CYS A 107 9.15 13.70 7.81
N ASP A 108 10.21 14.13 8.49
CA ASP A 108 11.50 13.44 8.51
C ASP A 108 11.44 12.05 9.15
N ASN A 109 10.54 11.84 10.12
CA ASN A 109 10.35 10.56 10.80
C ASN A 109 9.35 9.64 10.10
N LEU A 110 8.77 10.06 8.96
CA LEU A 110 7.84 9.23 8.20
C LEU A 110 8.58 8.04 7.58
N THR A 111 8.21 6.84 7.97
CA THR A 111 8.80 5.58 7.49
C THR A 111 7.95 4.90 6.43
N GLU A 112 6.63 5.09 6.48
CA GLU A 112 5.68 4.47 5.54
C GLU A 112 4.55 5.42 5.16
N VAL A 113 4.26 5.48 3.87
CA VAL A 113 3.00 6.01 3.31
C VAL A 113 2.26 4.83 2.70
N LEU A 114 1.23 4.36 3.39
CA LEU A 114 0.46 3.20 2.98
C LEU A 114 -0.69 3.63 2.07
N LEU A 115 -0.69 3.16 0.83
CA LEU A 115 -1.83 3.25 -0.08
C LEU A 115 -2.70 1.99 0.04
N GLU A 116 -3.99 2.15 0.22
CA GLU A 116 -4.93 1.04 0.10
C GLU A 116 -4.98 0.52 -1.33
N GLY A 117 -5.08 -0.79 -1.47
CA GLY A 117 -5.22 -1.46 -2.76
C GLY A 117 -6.39 -0.93 -3.56
N GLY A 118 -6.16 -0.66 -4.85
CA GLY A 118 -7.11 0.02 -5.73
C GLY A 118 -6.98 1.54 -5.75
N SER A 119 -6.02 2.12 -5.01
CA SER A 119 -5.68 3.54 -5.13
C SER A 119 -5.19 3.88 -6.54
N THR A 120 -5.64 5.03 -7.05
CA THR A 120 -5.15 5.60 -8.32
C THR A 120 -3.85 6.37 -8.15
N LEU A 121 -3.45 6.65 -6.90
CA LEU A 121 -2.20 7.34 -6.59
C LEU A 121 -1.00 6.42 -6.81
N THR A 122 0.13 7.05 -7.11
CA THR A 122 1.45 6.43 -7.27
C THR A 122 2.46 7.13 -6.35
N SER A 123 3.67 6.59 -6.25
CA SER A 123 4.74 7.25 -5.49
C SER A 123 5.04 8.68 -5.98
N GLU A 124 4.83 8.96 -7.25
CA GLU A 124 5.07 10.30 -7.85
C GLU A 124 4.22 11.40 -7.20
N ASN A 125 3.04 11.04 -6.66
CA ASN A 125 2.15 11.99 -5.98
C ASN A 125 2.69 12.45 -4.61
N PHE A 126 3.79 11.85 -4.11
CA PHE A 126 4.28 12.06 -2.75
C PHE A 126 5.64 12.77 -2.66
N GLY A 127 6.21 13.20 -3.79
CA GLY A 127 7.42 14.03 -3.83
C GLY A 127 8.58 13.45 -3.02
N GLU A 128 9.06 14.19 -2.02
CA GLU A 128 10.24 13.81 -1.21
C GLU A 128 10.07 12.49 -0.44
N VAL A 129 8.84 12.07 -0.15
CA VAL A 129 8.56 10.81 0.56
C VAL A 129 8.13 9.67 -0.39
N ALA A 130 8.31 9.85 -1.70
CA ALA A 130 7.94 8.88 -2.73
C ALA A 130 8.52 7.47 -2.47
N ASN A 131 9.76 7.39 -1.96
CA ASN A 131 10.44 6.14 -1.63
C ASN A 131 9.89 5.40 -0.40
N LYS A 132 8.95 6.00 0.32
CA LYS A 132 8.30 5.43 1.51
C LYS A 132 6.89 4.91 1.19
N VAL A 133 6.45 5.04 -0.07
CA VAL A 133 5.11 4.62 -0.50
C VAL A 133 5.08 3.10 -0.68
N VAL A 134 4.07 2.48 -0.08
CA VAL A 134 3.73 1.07 -0.31
C VAL A 134 2.25 0.95 -0.62
N THR A 135 1.88 -0.02 -1.47
CA THR A 135 0.46 -0.32 -1.73
C THR A 135 0.12 -1.66 -1.11
N ARG A 136 -0.98 -1.73 -0.38
CA ARG A 136 -1.39 -2.93 0.35
C ARG A 136 -2.80 -3.36 -0.01
N TRP A 137 -2.96 -4.66 -0.26
CA TRP A 137 -4.24 -5.34 -0.44
C TRP A 137 -4.39 -6.39 0.66
N ASN A 138 -5.55 -6.43 1.29
CA ASN A 138 -5.90 -7.46 2.26
C ASN A 138 -6.90 -8.41 1.62
N GLU A 139 -6.66 -9.71 1.74
CA GLU A 139 -7.49 -10.76 1.20
C GLU A 139 -7.56 -11.93 2.17
N ASP A 140 -8.69 -12.11 2.82
CA ASP A 140 -8.89 -13.13 3.85
C ASP A 140 -7.75 -13.08 4.90
N ASN A 141 -6.93 -14.14 4.95
CA ASN A 141 -5.79 -14.25 5.89
C ASN A 141 -4.45 -13.82 5.26
N LEU A 142 -4.44 -13.32 4.03
CA LEU A 142 -3.25 -12.90 3.32
C LEU A 142 -3.21 -11.39 3.12
N THR A 143 -2.02 -10.84 3.17
CA THR A 143 -1.73 -9.44 2.86
C THR A 143 -0.70 -9.38 1.74
N TRP A 144 -1.01 -8.63 0.70
CA TRP A 144 -0.15 -8.36 -0.44
C TRP A 144 0.37 -6.93 -0.31
N THR A 145 1.67 -6.74 -0.31
CA THR A 145 2.29 -5.42 -0.15
C THR A 145 3.29 -5.18 -1.28
N LEU A 146 3.06 -4.15 -2.09
CA LEU A 146 3.97 -3.74 -3.17
C LEU A 146 4.75 -2.50 -2.75
N ALA A 147 6.06 -2.63 -2.68
CA ALA A 147 6.99 -1.53 -2.45
C ALA A 147 7.36 -0.83 -3.77
N VAL A 148 7.93 0.37 -3.68
CA VAL A 148 8.30 1.19 -4.86
C VAL A 148 9.42 0.61 -5.70
N ASP A 149 10.24 -0.28 -5.13
CA ASP A 149 11.30 -0.99 -5.85
C ASP A 149 10.79 -2.16 -6.71
N GLY A 150 9.48 -2.41 -6.66
CA GLY A 150 8.82 -3.50 -7.37
C GLY A 150 8.79 -4.81 -6.59
N THR A 151 9.20 -4.82 -5.31
CA THR A 151 9.08 -6.01 -4.47
C THR A 151 7.65 -6.16 -3.96
N MET A 152 7.01 -7.28 -4.31
CA MET A 152 5.73 -7.73 -3.79
C MET A 152 5.97 -8.74 -2.68
N THR A 153 5.54 -8.41 -1.47
CA THR A 153 5.57 -9.35 -0.34
C THR A 153 4.16 -9.88 -0.07
N ILE A 154 4.03 -11.20 0.05
CA ILE A 154 2.78 -11.86 0.42
C ILE A 154 2.97 -12.51 1.77
N SER A 155 2.26 -12.02 2.77
CA SER A 155 2.36 -12.46 4.16
C SER A 155 1.01 -12.95 4.69
N GLY A 156 1.04 -13.65 5.84
CA GLY A 156 -0.15 -14.19 6.48
C GLY A 156 -0.11 -15.71 6.58
N SER A 157 -1.27 -16.35 6.62
CA SER A 157 -1.33 -17.81 6.80
C SER A 157 -2.45 -18.46 6.01
N GLY A 158 -2.16 -19.63 5.45
CA GLY A 158 -3.12 -20.45 4.70
C GLY A 158 -2.89 -20.46 3.20
N ALA A 159 -3.85 -21.00 2.49
CA ALA A 159 -3.79 -21.15 1.05
C ALA A 159 -4.11 -19.81 0.35
N MET A 160 -3.34 -19.48 -0.67
CA MET A 160 -3.73 -18.47 -1.64
C MET A 160 -4.88 -19.04 -2.47
N LYS A 161 -5.96 -18.29 -2.63
CA LYS A 161 -7.08 -18.79 -3.44
C LYS A 161 -6.78 -18.74 -4.94
N GLY A 162 -7.58 -19.43 -5.74
CA GLY A 162 -7.55 -19.29 -7.19
C GLY A 162 -8.21 -17.99 -7.64
N TYR A 163 -7.64 -17.37 -8.66
CA TYR A 163 -8.12 -16.13 -9.25
C TYR A 163 -8.66 -16.35 -10.65
N SER A 164 -9.56 -15.48 -11.05
CA SER A 164 -10.03 -15.46 -12.44
C SER A 164 -9.01 -14.75 -13.32
N TRP A 165 -8.72 -15.28 -14.49
CA TRP A 165 -7.87 -14.64 -15.48
C TRP A 165 -8.36 -13.24 -15.92
N TYR A 166 -9.67 -12.95 -15.77
CA TYR A 166 -10.24 -11.60 -16.04
C TYR A 166 -9.96 -10.59 -14.94
N SER A 167 -10.05 -10.99 -13.67
CA SER A 167 -9.90 -10.06 -12.54
C SER A 167 -8.51 -10.14 -11.92
N GLY A 168 -7.81 -11.25 -12.10
CA GLY A 168 -6.49 -11.49 -11.54
C GLY A 168 -6.46 -11.53 -10.01
N SER A 169 -5.26 -11.62 -9.46
CA SER A 169 -4.98 -11.51 -8.03
C SER A 169 -5.21 -10.09 -7.50
N PRO A 170 -5.21 -9.87 -6.18
CA PRO A 170 -5.47 -8.54 -5.59
C PRO A 170 -4.60 -7.43 -6.17
N ALA A 171 -3.37 -7.73 -6.52
CA ALA A 171 -2.41 -6.76 -7.06
C ALA A 171 -2.35 -6.71 -8.60
N ALA A 172 -3.22 -7.43 -9.32
CA ALA A 172 -3.17 -7.54 -10.79
C ALA A 172 -3.20 -6.18 -11.52
N GLN A 173 -3.85 -5.17 -10.95
CA GLN A 173 -3.85 -3.81 -11.52
C GLN A 173 -2.48 -3.11 -11.47
N LYS A 174 -1.54 -3.63 -10.71
CA LYS A 174 -0.17 -3.13 -10.56
C LYS A 174 0.88 -4.14 -11.02
N LYS A 175 0.48 -5.21 -11.73
CA LYS A 175 1.36 -6.32 -12.13
C LYS A 175 2.62 -5.84 -12.90
N ASP A 176 2.47 -4.82 -13.73
CA ASP A 176 3.59 -4.25 -14.52
C ASP A 176 4.67 -3.60 -13.64
N ASN A 177 4.34 -3.26 -12.38
CA ASN A 177 5.28 -2.71 -11.42
C ASN A 177 5.97 -3.78 -10.58
N VAL A 178 5.54 -5.04 -10.64
CA VAL A 178 6.09 -6.13 -9.84
C VAL A 178 7.31 -6.73 -10.53
N LYS A 179 8.46 -6.64 -9.86
CA LYS A 179 9.74 -7.21 -10.34
C LYS A 179 10.17 -8.43 -9.55
N LYS A 180 9.86 -8.44 -8.27
CA LYS A 180 10.19 -9.53 -7.37
C LYS A 180 8.97 -9.88 -6.53
N VAL A 181 8.75 -11.17 -6.30
CA VAL A 181 7.77 -11.67 -5.34
C VAL A 181 8.50 -12.38 -4.21
N VAL A 182 8.10 -12.08 -2.98
CA VAL A 182 8.53 -12.78 -1.76
C VAL A 182 7.28 -13.32 -1.08
N ILE A 183 7.16 -14.63 -1.02
CA ILE A 183 6.11 -15.30 -0.27
C ILE A 183 6.67 -15.65 1.09
N GLU A 184 6.06 -15.15 2.17
CA GLU A 184 6.53 -15.40 3.53
C GLU A 184 6.04 -16.75 4.08
N ASP A 185 6.70 -17.21 5.15
CA ASP A 185 6.30 -18.39 5.90
C ASP A 185 4.85 -18.26 6.39
N GLY A 186 4.11 -19.37 6.33
CA GLY A 186 2.68 -19.44 6.68
C GLY A 186 1.77 -19.55 5.46
N VAL A 187 2.18 -19.10 4.28
CA VAL A 187 1.46 -19.36 3.02
C VAL A 187 1.67 -20.81 2.60
N THR A 188 0.59 -21.52 2.30
CA THR A 188 0.63 -22.97 2.06
C THR A 188 0.41 -23.40 0.61
N SER A 189 -0.06 -22.50 -0.25
CA SER A 189 -0.21 -22.75 -1.69
C SER A 189 -0.11 -21.46 -2.50
N ILE A 190 0.25 -21.59 -3.77
CA ILE A 190 0.09 -20.55 -4.79
C ILE A 190 -1.17 -20.90 -5.58
N GLY A 191 -2.14 -20.00 -5.61
CA GLY A 191 -3.44 -20.24 -6.24
C GLY A 191 -3.40 -20.17 -7.77
N ASP A 192 -4.47 -20.62 -8.41
CA ASP A 192 -4.63 -20.53 -9.86
C ASP A 192 -4.57 -19.06 -10.30
N ASN A 193 -3.89 -18.78 -11.41
CA ASN A 193 -3.72 -17.44 -12.00
C ASN A 193 -3.14 -16.38 -11.04
N ALA A 194 -2.45 -16.77 -9.96
CA ALA A 194 -1.97 -15.83 -8.92
C ALA A 194 -1.05 -14.74 -9.49
N PHE A 195 -0.19 -15.12 -10.44
CA PHE A 195 0.74 -14.21 -11.11
C PHE A 195 0.57 -14.28 -12.64
N TYR A 196 -0.65 -14.51 -13.10
CA TYR A 196 -0.98 -14.56 -14.53
C TYR A 196 -0.62 -13.24 -15.22
N ASP A 197 0.19 -13.29 -16.29
CA ASP A 197 0.60 -12.14 -17.11
C ASP A 197 1.38 -11.06 -16.30
N TYR A 198 2.19 -11.50 -15.31
CA TYR A 198 3.14 -10.64 -14.62
C TYR A 198 4.44 -10.56 -15.42
N THR A 199 4.35 -9.90 -16.58
CA THR A 199 5.43 -9.86 -17.59
C THR A 199 6.72 -9.21 -17.08
N GLY A 200 6.64 -8.34 -16.05
CA GLY A 200 7.78 -7.70 -15.40
C GLY A 200 8.42 -8.49 -14.26
N LEU A 201 7.84 -9.64 -13.87
CA LEU A 201 8.34 -10.44 -12.75
C LEU A 201 9.67 -11.12 -13.12
N GLU A 202 10.74 -10.74 -12.45
CA GLU A 202 12.10 -11.24 -12.68
C GLU A 202 12.47 -12.43 -11.78
N SER A 203 11.94 -12.44 -10.55
CA SER A 203 12.25 -13.47 -9.55
C SER A 203 11.15 -13.67 -8.53
N ILE A 204 11.10 -14.88 -7.95
CA ILE A 204 10.20 -15.22 -6.85
C ILE A 204 10.89 -16.07 -5.80
N GLU A 205 10.62 -15.79 -4.52
CA GLU A 205 11.01 -16.59 -3.37
C GLU A 205 9.78 -17.34 -2.83
N ILE A 206 9.84 -18.68 -2.85
CA ILE A 206 8.74 -19.57 -2.40
C ILE A 206 9.20 -20.27 -1.12
N PRO A 207 8.50 -20.13 0.01
CA PRO A 207 8.90 -20.76 1.26
C PRO A 207 8.61 -22.26 1.27
N SER A 208 9.30 -22.98 2.13
CA SER A 208 9.16 -24.45 2.29
C SER A 208 7.81 -24.92 2.83
N GLY A 209 6.92 -23.99 3.21
CA GLY A 209 5.54 -24.30 3.59
C GLY A 209 4.57 -24.49 2.42
N VAL A 210 4.95 -24.06 1.21
CA VAL A 210 4.12 -24.18 0.02
C VAL A 210 4.10 -25.62 -0.48
N THR A 211 2.90 -26.19 -0.65
CA THR A 211 2.71 -27.59 -1.06
C THR A 211 2.12 -27.75 -2.46
N SER A 212 1.57 -26.69 -3.04
CA SER A 212 1.01 -26.72 -4.40
C SER A 212 1.14 -25.39 -5.12
N ILE A 213 1.26 -25.48 -6.45
CA ILE A 213 1.22 -24.36 -7.40
C ILE A 213 0.02 -24.63 -8.31
N GLY A 214 -0.89 -23.65 -8.42
CA GLY A 214 -2.14 -23.79 -9.15
C GLY A 214 -2.00 -23.67 -10.67
N ASP A 215 -3.12 -23.82 -11.37
CA ASP A 215 -3.22 -23.71 -12.82
C ASP A 215 -2.89 -22.29 -13.27
N PHE A 216 -2.10 -22.15 -14.34
CA PHE A 216 -1.69 -20.85 -14.91
C PHE A 216 -1.05 -19.90 -13.90
N ALA A 217 -0.51 -20.40 -12.79
CA ALA A 217 -0.04 -19.55 -11.68
C ALA A 217 1.00 -18.51 -12.11
N PHE A 218 1.87 -18.85 -13.05
CA PHE A 218 2.91 -17.98 -13.62
C PHE A 218 2.81 -17.90 -15.16
N PHE A 219 1.63 -18.12 -15.71
CA PHE A 219 1.44 -18.04 -17.16
C PHE A 219 1.86 -16.65 -17.67
N ASP A 220 2.63 -16.62 -18.77
CA ASP A 220 3.13 -15.40 -19.42
C ASP A 220 4.00 -14.48 -18.51
N CYS A 221 4.72 -15.08 -17.55
CA CYS A 221 5.75 -14.39 -16.77
C CYS A 221 7.04 -14.30 -17.61
N THR A 222 7.03 -13.48 -18.65
CA THR A 222 8.09 -13.48 -19.68
C THR A 222 9.46 -13.01 -19.20
N SER A 223 9.54 -12.23 -18.10
CA SER A 223 10.81 -11.78 -17.51
C SER A 223 11.34 -12.71 -16.41
N LEU A 224 10.61 -13.76 -16.02
CA LEU A 224 11.03 -14.69 -14.98
C LEU A 224 12.22 -15.50 -15.48
N THR A 225 13.39 -15.29 -14.88
CA THR A 225 14.65 -15.92 -15.33
C THR A 225 15.03 -17.16 -14.55
N ASN A 226 14.59 -17.24 -13.30
CA ASN A 226 14.82 -18.40 -12.45
C ASN A 226 13.70 -18.55 -11.42
N ILE A 227 13.46 -19.79 -11.02
CA ILE A 227 12.55 -20.14 -9.93
C ILE A 227 13.11 -21.38 -9.22
N THR A 228 13.07 -21.36 -7.90
CA THR A 228 13.34 -22.53 -7.07
C THR A 228 12.03 -23.04 -6.50
N ILE A 229 11.62 -24.23 -6.91
CA ILE A 229 10.43 -24.90 -6.39
C ILE A 229 10.88 -25.71 -5.16
N PRO A 230 10.32 -25.44 -3.96
CA PRO A 230 10.73 -26.18 -2.76
C PRO A 230 10.27 -27.63 -2.79
N GLU A 231 11.03 -28.50 -2.11
CA GLU A 231 10.73 -29.95 -2.01
C GLU A 231 9.37 -30.27 -1.35
N SER A 232 8.76 -29.31 -0.71
CA SER A 232 7.41 -29.42 -0.15
C SER A 232 6.29 -29.45 -1.20
N VAL A 233 6.58 -28.98 -2.43
CA VAL A 233 5.59 -28.95 -3.51
C VAL A 233 5.34 -30.36 -4.03
N THR A 234 4.07 -30.77 -4.01
CA THR A 234 3.63 -32.10 -4.45
C THR A 234 2.77 -32.07 -5.72
N SER A 235 2.27 -30.90 -6.10
CA SER A 235 1.49 -30.71 -7.32
C SER A 235 1.77 -29.35 -7.97
N ILE A 236 1.82 -29.36 -9.29
CA ILE A 236 1.91 -28.19 -10.15
C ILE A 236 0.74 -28.28 -11.13
N GLY A 237 -0.02 -27.21 -11.26
CA GLY A 237 -1.21 -27.17 -12.09
C GLY A 237 -0.93 -27.01 -13.59
N ASP A 238 -1.98 -27.15 -14.38
CA ASP A 238 -1.93 -27.06 -15.83
C ASP A 238 -1.36 -25.71 -16.28
N ALA A 239 -0.42 -25.73 -17.24
CA ALA A 239 0.22 -24.55 -17.82
C ALA A 239 0.80 -23.53 -16.79
N ALA A 240 1.16 -24.01 -15.59
CA ALA A 240 1.62 -23.14 -14.50
C ALA A 240 2.79 -22.22 -14.89
N PHE A 241 3.67 -22.67 -15.80
CA PHE A 241 4.83 -21.91 -16.29
C PHE A 241 4.81 -21.74 -17.82
N SER A 242 3.65 -21.91 -18.47
CA SER A 242 3.55 -21.70 -19.92
C SER A 242 3.87 -20.24 -20.26
N ASP A 243 4.54 -20.05 -21.38
CA ASP A 243 4.98 -18.75 -21.90
C ASP A 243 5.93 -17.96 -20.97
N CYS A 244 6.56 -18.60 -19.97
CA CYS A 244 7.67 -18.06 -19.21
C CYS A 244 8.95 -18.05 -20.06
N THR A 245 8.99 -17.23 -21.10
CA THR A 245 10.08 -17.24 -22.11
C THR A 245 11.45 -16.83 -21.58
N GLY A 246 11.50 -16.20 -20.40
CA GLY A 246 12.73 -15.87 -19.70
C GLY A 246 13.38 -17.05 -18.97
N LEU A 247 12.65 -18.12 -18.68
CA LEU A 247 13.17 -19.31 -18.02
C LEU A 247 14.00 -20.15 -18.98
N GLU A 248 15.29 -20.30 -18.69
CA GLU A 248 16.16 -21.21 -19.44
C GLU A 248 16.03 -22.68 -18.99
N SER A 249 15.72 -22.88 -17.72
CA SER A 249 15.49 -24.19 -17.11
C SER A 249 14.60 -24.07 -15.87
N ILE A 250 13.91 -25.16 -15.56
CA ILE A 250 13.17 -25.33 -14.32
C ILE A 250 13.44 -26.71 -13.75
N GLU A 251 13.79 -26.77 -12.47
CA GLU A 251 13.99 -28.04 -11.77
C GLU A 251 12.71 -28.40 -11.02
N ILE A 252 12.12 -29.54 -11.36
CA ILE A 252 10.92 -30.05 -10.71
C ILE A 252 11.34 -30.99 -9.58
N PRO A 253 10.97 -30.70 -8.32
CA PRO A 253 11.31 -31.57 -7.19
C PRO A 253 10.77 -32.98 -7.35
N SER A 254 11.49 -33.95 -6.77
CA SER A 254 11.12 -35.37 -6.85
C SER A 254 9.79 -35.72 -6.16
N ASN A 255 9.34 -34.84 -5.27
CA ASN A 255 8.07 -35.00 -4.56
C ASN A 255 6.83 -34.58 -5.38
N VAL A 256 7.03 -33.96 -6.54
CA VAL A 256 5.92 -33.59 -7.42
C VAL A 256 5.37 -34.83 -8.08
N THR A 257 4.10 -35.11 -7.83
CA THR A 257 3.39 -36.31 -8.34
C THR A 257 2.37 -35.98 -9.41
N SER A 258 2.12 -34.69 -9.66
CA SER A 258 1.17 -34.20 -10.67
C SER A 258 1.71 -32.89 -11.28
N ILE A 259 1.69 -32.84 -12.63
CA ILE A 259 2.05 -31.70 -13.45
C ILE A 259 1.01 -31.57 -14.56
#